data_547c3e01952f81aa87232453ad8e41be
#
_entry.id   547c3e01952f81aa87232453ad8e41be
#
_cell.length_a   1.000
_cell.length_b   1.000
_cell.length_c   1.000
_cell.angle_alpha   90.00
_cell.angle_beta   90.00
_cell.angle_gamma   90.00
#
_symmetry.space_group_name_H-M   'P 1'
#
loop_
_entity.id
_entity.type
_entity.pdbx_description
1 polymer ?
#
loop_
_entity_poly.entity_id
_entity_poly.type
_entity_poly.pdbx_seq_one_letter_code
_entity_poly.pdbx_strand_id
1 'polypeptide(L)'
;MGEWDFEQKAVVKAVEQAREQGELRLSTPGGRFQVRWDEGGSATALGQLAFFAEFLEVSGLFERWVGACPLAYTSPNAPAVVDVLGTWLLSILDGQWRYAHVTGLRGDAVAPGILGMKKILSDESLRRALSALAPNPPRRCTEAERAQRAAQLAKSTDWMDTALAESVDEALNTPWILDCDTTVKPLYGHQAGAEVSYNPQKPGRPSHVVHTYWISTMRLVLDAEVQHGKAHAAKHGLPRLCRLLMGLSSDQRPALVRGDIAFGNDGVMTEMESLAQGYLFTLRQTSGVKRLIERQWSRRDWQPVSQGFAAVEATLQLAGWSRARRVVVLRRRVRGDLIAEVKDDALKGQQTLLFAEAKDDLKLWEHTVLVTHTDHTLEAIGQLYRDRADCENGFDELKNQWGWGGYTTQDLERCHLSARAVALIYNGWSWSCRTAQ
;
A
#
# COMPACT_ATOMS: atom_id res chain seq x y z
N MET A 1 17.82 -28.40 39.08
CA MET A 1 18.35 -27.04 38.87
C MET A 1 19.89 -26.99 38.65
N GLY A 2 20.57 -28.13 38.60
CA GLY A 2 22.04 -28.21 38.47
C GLY A 2 22.59 -28.51 37.07
N GLU A 3 21.93 -29.29 36.25
CA GLU A 3 22.47 -29.69 34.93
C GLU A 3 22.35 -28.62 33.85
N TRP A 4 21.25 -27.87 33.81
CA TRP A 4 21.07 -26.75 32.89
C TRP A 4 22.05 -25.58 33.10
N ASP A 5 22.42 -25.35 34.34
CA ASP A 5 23.36 -24.25 34.68
C ASP A 5 24.82 -24.62 34.30
N PHE A 6 25.14 -25.90 34.29
CA PHE A 6 26.45 -26.42 33.89
C PHE A 6 26.63 -26.41 32.36
N GLU A 7 25.60 -26.78 31.58
CA GLU A 7 25.63 -26.72 30.14
C GLU A 7 25.68 -25.28 29.61
N GLN A 8 24.91 -24.36 30.20
CA GLN A 8 25.01 -22.93 29.85
C GLN A 8 26.41 -22.35 30.11
N LYS A 9 27.02 -22.65 31.23
CA LYS A 9 28.38 -22.19 31.55
C LYS A 9 29.42 -22.78 30.61
N ALA A 10 29.29 -24.03 30.22
CA ALA A 10 30.16 -24.67 29.24
C ALA A 10 30.03 -24.04 27.85
N VAL A 11 28.80 -23.73 27.41
CA VAL A 11 28.54 -23.03 26.13
C VAL A 11 29.12 -21.62 26.16
N VAL A 12 28.89 -20.84 27.21
CA VAL A 12 29.43 -19.47 27.34
C VAL A 12 30.95 -19.51 27.27
N LYS A 13 31.60 -20.43 28.01
CA LYS A 13 33.06 -20.56 27.99
C LYS A 13 33.61 -20.98 26.63
N ALA A 14 32.88 -21.88 25.90
CA ALA A 14 33.28 -22.27 24.54
C ALA A 14 33.14 -21.09 23.53
N VAL A 15 32.11 -20.25 23.69
CA VAL A 15 31.93 -19.04 22.89
C VAL A 15 33.02 -18.02 23.17
N GLU A 16 33.39 -17.81 24.44
CA GLU A 16 34.47 -16.90 24.82
C GLU A 16 35.83 -17.39 24.25
N GLN A 17 36.13 -18.69 24.38
CA GLN A 17 37.36 -19.25 23.82
C GLN A 17 37.39 -19.18 22.28
N ALA A 18 36.25 -19.42 21.61
CA ALA A 18 36.17 -19.30 20.15
C ALA A 18 36.31 -17.84 19.71
N ARG A 19 35.79 -16.88 20.50
CA ARG A 19 35.99 -15.45 20.27
C ARG A 19 37.45 -15.04 20.35
N GLU A 20 38.17 -15.55 21.34
CA GLU A 20 39.61 -15.36 21.45
C GLU A 20 40.39 -15.95 20.28
N GLN A 21 39.89 -17.03 19.65
CA GLN A 21 40.46 -17.65 18.47
C GLN A 21 39.96 -16.99 17.14
N GLY A 22 39.06 -16.01 17.21
CA GLY A 22 38.54 -15.29 16.07
C GLY A 22 37.59 -16.11 15.17
N GLU A 23 37.22 -17.34 15.54
CA GLU A 23 36.35 -18.23 14.77
C GLU A 23 35.51 -19.14 15.66
N LEU A 24 34.22 -19.26 15.37
CA LEU A 24 33.30 -20.21 16.01
C LEU A 24 32.50 -20.97 14.94
N ARG A 25 32.49 -22.31 15.07
CA ARG A 25 31.65 -23.18 14.25
C ARG A 25 30.44 -23.64 15.05
N LEU A 26 29.25 -23.34 14.55
CA LEU A 26 27.97 -23.72 15.15
C LEU A 26 27.28 -24.77 14.29
N SER A 27 26.72 -25.79 14.94
CA SER A 27 25.77 -26.70 14.32
C SER A 27 24.37 -26.31 14.74
N THR A 28 23.52 -26.07 13.73
CA THR A 28 22.10 -25.68 13.93
C THR A 28 21.21 -26.66 13.15
N PRO A 29 19.89 -26.67 13.40
CA PRO A 29 18.96 -27.43 12.56
C PRO A 29 19.04 -27.12 11.07
N GLY A 30 19.47 -25.88 10.68
CA GLY A 30 19.65 -25.44 9.30
C GLY A 30 21.03 -25.77 8.71
N GLY A 31 21.94 -26.42 9.46
CA GLY A 31 23.28 -26.74 8.99
C GLY A 31 24.41 -26.20 9.87
N ARG A 32 25.64 -26.20 9.31
CA ARG A 32 26.82 -25.68 9.98
C ARG A 32 27.07 -24.23 9.63
N PHE A 33 27.31 -23.40 10.66
CA PHE A 33 27.64 -21.99 10.51
C PHE A 33 29.04 -21.72 11.06
N GLN A 34 29.77 -20.86 10.38
CA GLN A 34 31.06 -20.35 10.82
C GLN A 34 30.89 -18.88 11.20
N VAL A 35 31.18 -18.55 12.44
CA VAL A 35 31.13 -17.18 12.95
C VAL A 35 32.56 -16.68 13.10
N ARG A 36 32.85 -15.50 12.56
CA ARG A 36 34.12 -14.77 12.75
C ARG A 36 33.83 -13.45 13.42
N TRP A 37 34.65 -13.07 14.36
CA TRP A 37 34.65 -11.76 14.98
C TRP A 37 35.74 -10.91 14.35
N ASP A 38 35.40 -9.69 14.01
CA ASP A 38 36.35 -8.66 13.61
C ASP A 38 36.26 -7.51 14.61
N GLU A 39 37.27 -7.38 15.47
CA GLU A 39 37.28 -6.35 16.51
C GLU A 39 37.54 -4.94 15.96
N GLY A 40 38.09 -4.83 14.75
CA GLY A 40 38.35 -3.57 14.05
C GLY A 40 37.26 -3.17 13.08
N GLY A 41 36.26 -4.04 12.84
CA GLY A 41 35.22 -3.84 11.85
C GLY A 41 34.09 -2.95 12.33
N SER A 42 33.51 -2.17 11.41
CA SER A 42 32.25 -1.49 11.62
C SER A 42 31.09 -2.44 11.39
N ALA A 43 30.00 -2.29 12.13
CA ALA A 43 28.81 -3.14 12.03
C ALA A 43 27.56 -2.33 11.64
N THR A 44 26.65 -3.00 10.95
CA THR A 44 25.30 -2.50 10.65
C THR A 44 24.25 -3.46 11.19
N ALA A 45 23.13 -2.92 11.69
CA ALA A 45 21.95 -3.70 12.05
C ALA A 45 21.17 -4.16 10.81
N LEU A 46 21.42 -3.56 9.63
CA LEU A 46 20.75 -3.83 8.36
C LEU A 46 21.55 -4.86 7.55
N GLY A 47 21.70 -6.09 8.04
CA GLY A 47 22.57 -7.11 7.45
C GLY A 47 22.28 -7.46 5.99
N GLN A 48 21.05 -7.33 5.52
CA GLN A 48 20.68 -7.58 4.13
C GLN A 48 20.82 -6.35 3.22
N LEU A 49 21.20 -5.20 3.76
CA LEU A 49 21.31 -3.96 2.99
C LEU A 49 22.29 -4.09 1.83
N ALA A 50 23.38 -4.84 1.99
CA ALA A 50 24.39 -5.03 0.91
C ALA A 50 23.77 -5.69 -0.34
N PHE A 51 22.93 -6.72 -0.15
CA PHE A 51 22.24 -7.39 -1.28
C PHE A 51 21.21 -6.49 -1.94
N PHE A 52 20.45 -5.73 -1.12
CA PHE A 52 19.51 -4.76 -1.66
C PHE A 52 20.21 -3.61 -2.39
N ALA A 53 21.34 -3.14 -1.89
CA ALA A 53 22.14 -2.11 -2.56
C ALA A 53 22.72 -2.59 -3.88
N GLU A 54 23.15 -3.86 -3.98
CA GLU A 54 23.54 -4.47 -5.26
C GLU A 54 22.39 -4.48 -6.26
N PHE A 55 21.18 -4.86 -5.82
CA PHE A 55 19.98 -4.74 -6.65
C PHE A 55 19.74 -3.29 -7.11
N LEU A 56 19.86 -2.31 -6.22
CA LEU A 56 19.68 -0.90 -6.54
C LEU A 56 20.71 -0.40 -7.54
N GLU A 57 21.96 -0.87 -7.44
CA GLU A 57 23.06 -0.56 -8.40
C GLU A 57 22.77 -1.16 -9.77
N VAL A 58 22.48 -2.47 -9.83
CA VAL A 58 22.20 -3.17 -11.10
C VAL A 58 20.96 -2.63 -11.80
N SER A 59 19.90 -2.33 -11.04
CA SER A 59 18.66 -1.75 -11.59
C SER A 59 18.77 -0.27 -11.92
N GLY A 60 19.73 0.46 -11.32
CA GLY A 60 19.89 1.90 -11.44
C GLY A 60 18.75 2.72 -10.82
N LEU A 61 17.82 2.09 -10.08
CA LEU A 61 16.64 2.76 -9.53
C LEU A 61 16.99 3.86 -8.55
N PHE A 62 17.94 3.61 -7.65
CA PHE A 62 18.36 4.59 -6.66
C PHE A 62 19.13 5.76 -7.28
N GLU A 63 20.05 5.47 -8.22
CA GLU A 63 20.81 6.49 -8.94
C GLU A 63 19.90 7.45 -9.71
N ARG A 64 18.94 6.90 -10.48
CA ARG A 64 17.97 7.73 -11.22
C ARG A 64 17.08 8.54 -10.29
N TRP A 65 16.59 7.93 -9.18
CA TRP A 65 15.78 8.63 -8.20
C TRP A 65 16.53 9.80 -7.54
N VAL A 66 17.81 9.62 -7.19
CA VAL A 66 18.70 10.65 -6.64
C VAL A 66 19.01 11.71 -7.68
N GLY A 67 19.39 11.31 -8.90
CA GLY A 67 19.82 12.21 -9.98
C GLY A 67 18.71 13.12 -10.49
N ALA A 68 17.47 12.64 -10.50
CA ALA A 68 16.30 13.41 -10.93
C ALA A 68 15.66 14.25 -9.81
N CYS A 69 16.13 14.13 -8.57
CA CYS A 69 15.52 14.80 -7.42
C CYS A 69 15.60 16.35 -7.57
N PRO A 70 14.44 17.06 -7.51
CA PRO A 70 14.41 18.51 -7.74
C PRO A 70 14.83 19.34 -6.51
N LEU A 71 15.56 18.73 -5.58
CA LEU A 71 16.07 19.38 -4.38
C LEU A 71 17.27 20.24 -4.74
N ALA A 72 17.12 21.54 -4.68
CA ALA A 72 18.18 22.51 -4.95
C ALA A 72 18.53 23.28 -3.67
N TYR A 73 19.82 23.33 -3.35
CA TYR A 73 20.35 24.09 -2.23
C TYR A 73 21.26 25.22 -2.71
N THR A 74 21.16 26.35 -2.05
CA THR A 74 22.05 27.50 -2.32
C THR A 74 23.23 27.55 -1.34
N SER A 75 23.15 26.84 -0.21
CA SER A 75 24.19 26.85 0.84
C SER A 75 25.29 25.84 0.51
N PRO A 76 26.58 26.21 0.63
CA PRO A 76 27.70 25.29 0.46
C PRO A 76 27.75 24.19 1.55
N ASN A 77 27.07 24.40 2.68
CA ASN A 77 26.99 23.46 3.78
C ASN A 77 25.74 22.56 3.72
N ALA A 78 25.01 22.61 2.62
CA ALA A 78 23.82 21.79 2.43
C ALA A 78 24.21 20.28 2.33
N PRO A 79 23.35 19.38 2.80
CA PRO A 79 23.57 17.95 2.61
C PRO A 79 23.49 17.58 1.14
N ALA A 80 24.26 16.59 0.73
CA ALA A 80 24.11 16.03 -0.61
C ALA A 80 22.74 15.38 -0.77
N VAL A 81 22.19 15.39 -1.99
CA VAL A 81 20.87 14.77 -2.28
C VAL A 81 20.89 13.28 -1.93
N VAL A 82 22.00 12.58 -2.22
CA VAL A 82 22.17 11.16 -1.86
C VAL A 82 22.09 10.94 -0.35
N ASP A 83 22.65 11.86 0.47
CA ASP A 83 22.54 11.75 1.93
C ASP A 83 21.09 11.92 2.40
N VAL A 84 20.33 12.81 1.75
CA VAL A 84 18.90 13.04 2.06
C VAL A 84 18.08 11.80 1.73
N LEU A 85 18.14 11.34 0.49
CA LEU A 85 17.31 10.25 -0.01
C LEU A 85 17.75 8.90 0.56
N GLY A 86 19.06 8.68 0.73
CA GLY A 86 19.58 7.49 1.38
C GLY A 86 19.20 7.42 2.86
N THR A 87 19.23 8.54 3.59
CA THR A 87 18.74 8.59 4.99
C THR A 87 17.25 8.22 5.05
N TRP A 88 16.46 8.71 4.11
CA TRP A 88 15.03 8.41 4.05
C TRP A 88 14.77 6.95 3.69
N LEU A 89 15.48 6.42 2.69
CA LEU A 89 15.45 5.01 2.29
C LEU A 89 15.80 4.09 3.48
N LEU A 90 16.92 4.33 4.17
CA LEU A 90 17.33 3.54 5.34
C LEU A 90 16.28 3.58 6.46
N SER A 91 15.68 4.75 6.71
CA SER A 91 14.63 4.92 7.71
C SER A 91 13.38 4.08 7.38
N ILE A 92 12.99 4.02 6.11
CA ILE A 92 11.85 3.22 5.65
C ILE A 92 12.17 1.73 5.70
N LEU A 93 13.35 1.30 5.26
CA LEU A 93 13.79 -0.11 5.32
C LEU A 93 13.89 -0.63 6.75
N ASP A 94 14.27 0.22 7.70
CA ASP A 94 14.31 -0.13 9.13
C ASP A 94 12.91 -0.15 9.78
N GLY A 95 11.85 0.00 8.97
CA GLY A 95 10.46 -0.01 9.45
C GLY A 95 10.10 1.18 10.33
N GLN A 96 10.85 2.27 10.27
CA GLN A 96 10.58 3.46 11.05
C GLN A 96 9.33 4.19 10.54
N TRP A 97 8.60 4.79 11.44
CA TRP A 97 7.37 5.54 11.12
C TRP A 97 7.37 7.00 11.61
N ARG A 98 8.48 7.44 12.23
CA ARG A 98 8.63 8.81 12.72
C ARG A 98 9.99 9.37 12.34
N TYR A 99 10.02 10.61 11.92
CA TYR A 99 11.29 11.28 11.61
C TYR A 99 12.28 11.26 12.78
N ALA A 100 11.80 11.36 14.04
CA ALA A 100 12.66 11.28 15.21
C ALA A 100 13.43 9.95 15.35
N HIS A 101 12.92 8.87 14.78
CA HIS A 101 13.59 7.57 14.82
C HIS A 101 14.87 7.53 13.98
N VAL A 102 14.99 8.39 12.97
CA VAL A 102 16.22 8.56 12.16
C VAL A 102 17.48 8.76 13.01
N THR A 103 17.32 9.37 14.17
CA THR A 103 18.44 9.56 15.11
C THR A 103 19.09 8.24 15.52
N GLY A 104 18.33 7.16 15.65
CA GLY A 104 18.82 5.82 15.97
C GLY A 104 19.74 5.23 14.90
N LEU A 105 19.54 5.58 13.63
CA LEU A 105 20.37 5.12 12.52
C LEU A 105 21.74 5.80 12.45
N ARG A 106 21.92 6.96 13.07
CA ARG A 106 23.13 7.78 12.93
C ARG A 106 24.40 7.14 13.51
N GLY A 107 24.23 6.11 14.33
CA GLY A 107 25.35 5.32 14.84
C GLY A 107 25.87 4.26 13.86
N ASP A 108 25.13 3.98 12.79
CA ASP A 108 25.54 3.03 11.77
C ASP A 108 26.64 3.65 10.87
N ALA A 109 27.83 3.06 10.93
CA ALA A 109 28.98 3.52 10.16
C ALA A 109 29.13 2.79 8.81
N VAL A 110 28.39 1.72 8.59
CA VAL A 110 28.47 0.87 7.39
C VAL A 110 27.44 1.25 6.33
N ALA A 111 26.19 1.40 6.74
CA ALA A 111 25.07 1.66 5.83
C ALA A 111 25.28 2.89 4.92
N PRO A 112 25.84 4.04 5.39
CA PRO A 112 26.12 5.16 4.50
C PRO A 112 27.06 4.80 3.36
N GLY A 113 28.15 4.07 3.65
CA GLY A 113 29.13 3.68 2.65
C GLY A 113 28.56 2.78 1.56
N ILE A 114 27.68 1.85 1.95
CA ILE A 114 26.99 0.93 1.01
C ILE A 114 26.13 1.69 -0.01
N LEU A 115 25.50 2.80 0.40
CA LEU A 115 24.64 3.62 -0.47
C LEU A 115 25.34 4.84 -1.09
N GLY A 116 26.68 4.92 -1.01
CA GLY A 116 27.45 6.05 -1.54
C GLY A 116 27.20 7.38 -0.81
N MET A 117 26.71 7.31 0.43
CA MET A 117 26.43 8.47 1.27
C MET A 117 27.67 8.86 2.08
N LYS A 118 27.77 10.14 2.43
CA LYS A 118 28.78 10.61 3.38
C LYS A 118 28.37 10.39 4.83
N LYS A 119 27.07 10.49 5.12
CA LYS A 119 26.51 10.36 6.47
C LYS A 119 25.01 10.18 6.48
N ILE A 120 24.48 9.60 7.54
CA ILE A 120 23.04 9.64 7.87
C ILE A 120 22.73 11.02 8.48
N LEU A 121 21.70 11.66 7.96
CA LEU A 121 21.29 13.00 8.38
C LEU A 121 20.54 12.97 9.72
N SER A 122 20.43 14.12 10.37
CA SER A 122 19.53 14.29 11.50
C SER A 122 18.07 14.36 11.01
N ASP A 123 17.12 14.04 11.88
CA ASP A 123 15.69 14.17 11.61
C ASP A 123 15.30 15.59 11.19
N GLU A 124 15.90 16.60 11.79
CA GLU A 124 15.65 18.00 11.43
C GLU A 124 16.18 18.33 10.02
N SER A 125 17.36 17.82 9.64
CA SER A 125 17.90 18.01 8.28
C SER A 125 17.00 17.33 7.24
N LEU A 126 16.53 16.12 7.52
CA LEU A 126 15.58 15.41 6.67
C LEU A 126 14.26 16.17 6.55
N ARG A 127 13.69 16.67 7.65
CA ARG A 127 12.47 17.49 7.64
C ARG A 127 12.60 18.73 6.79
N ARG A 128 13.72 19.43 6.87
CA ARG A 128 14.01 20.63 6.07
C ARG A 128 14.08 20.29 4.58
N ALA A 129 14.74 19.19 4.23
CA ALA A 129 14.82 18.74 2.84
C ALA A 129 13.42 18.41 2.28
N LEU A 130 12.60 17.65 3.03
CA LEU A 130 11.24 17.36 2.62
C LEU A 130 10.33 18.58 2.56
N SER A 131 10.60 19.60 3.39
CA SER A 131 9.90 20.88 3.32
C SER A 131 10.30 21.71 2.09
N ALA A 132 11.53 21.52 1.59
CA ALA A 132 11.97 22.14 0.34
C ALA A 132 11.38 21.43 -0.89
N LEU A 133 11.23 20.09 -0.84
CA LEU A 133 10.56 19.32 -1.90
C LEU A 133 9.06 19.60 -1.98
N ALA A 134 8.38 19.67 -0.83
CA ALA A 134 6.94 19.98 -0.75
C ALA A 134 6.72 21.23 0.11
N PRO A 135 6.98 22.43 -0.43
CA PRO A 135 6.91 23.67 0.33
C PRO A 135 5.46 24.07 0.58
N ASN A 136 5.12 24.30 1.85
CA ASN A 136 3.82 24.82 2.24
C ASN A 136 3.80 26.36 2.12
N PRO A 137 2.82 26.96 1.46
CA PRO A 137 2.72 28.40 1.41
C PRO A 137 2.44 28.97 2.82
N PRO A 138 3.17 29.98 3.29
CA PRO A 138 2.84 30.66 4.52
C PRO A 138 1.47 31.34 4.40
N ARG A 139 0.82 31.58 5.53
CA ARG A 139 -0.51 32.24 5.55
C ARG A 139 -0.52 33.60 4.83
N ARG A 140 0.62 34.29 4.83
CA ARG A 140 0.83 35.54 4.09
C ARG A 140 2.02 35.31 3.16
N CYS A 141 1.76 35.27 1.87
CA CYS A 141 2.77 35.22 0.81
C CYS A 141 2.28 36.01 -0.41
N THR A 142 3.22 36.53 -1.16
CA THR A 142 2.94 37.14 -2.45
C THR A 142 2.48 36.11 -3.47
N GLU A 143 1.86 36.58 -4.54
CA GLU A 143 1.45 35.70 -5.64
C GLU A 143 2.66 35.03 -6.30
N ALA A 144 3.77 35.76 -6.46
CA ALA A 144 5.03 35.21 -6.98
C ALA A 144 5.59 34.08 -6.12
N GLU A 145 5.64 34.26 -4.80
CA GLU A 145 6.08 33.22 -3.88
C GLU A 145 5.15 32.01 -3.91
N ARG A 146 3.85 32.20 -4.08
CA ARG A 146 2.87 31.11 -4.23
C ARG A 146 3.10 30.35 -5.53
N ALA A 147 3.30 31.04 -6.64
CA ALA A 147 3.60 30.44 -7.93
C ALA A 147 4.92 29.67 -7.92
N GLN A 148 5.97 30.20 -7.30
CA GLN A 148 7.25 29.51 -7.16
C GLN A 148 7.12 28.20 -6.38
N ARG A 149 6.34 28.20 -5.30
CA ARG A 149 6.10 26.99 -4.49
C ARG A 149 5.27 25.97 -5.22
N ALA A 150 4.24 26.39 -5.95
CA ALA A 150 3.44 25.52 -6.81
C ALA A 150 4.32 24.88 -7.89
N ALA A 151 5.22 25.64 -8.51
CA ALA A 151 6.17 25.12 -9.49
C ALA A 151 7.15 24.10 -8.86
N GLN A 152 7.62 24.34 -7.64
CA GLN A 152 8.46 23.37 -6.93
C GLN A 152 7.68 22.08 -6.59
N LEU A 153 6.45 22.21 -6.11
CA LEU A 153 5.60 21.04 -5.82
C LEU A 153 5.32 20.23 -7.09
N ALA A 154 5.04 20.90 -8.22
CA ALA A 154 4.85 20.23 -9.51
C ALA A 154 6.09 19.42 -9.91
N LYS A 155 7.30 20.01 -9.81
CA LYS A 155 8.56 19.28 -10.09
C LYS A 155 8.73 18.06 -9.19
N SER A 156 8.39 18.16 -7.90
CA SER A 156 8.49 17.04 -6.97
C SER A 156 7.44 15.96 -7.25
N THR A 157 6.26 16.35 -7.73
CA THR A 157 5.23 15.43 -8.18
C THR A 157 5.67 14.66 -9.42
N ASP A 158 6.15 15.37 -10.44
CA ASP A 158 6.64 14.76 -11.70
C ASP A 158 7.83 13.82 -11.45
N TRP A 159 8.75 14.23 -10.56
CA TRP A 159 9.87 13.38 -10.13
C TRP A 159 9.39 12.05 -9.51
N MET A 160 8.42 12.11 -8.59
CA MET A 160 7.87 10.90 -7.98
C MET A 160 6.98 10.10 -8.93
N ASP A 161 6.26 10.75 -9.84
CA ASP A 161 5.50 10.07 -10.89
C ASP A 161 6.44 9.23 -11.77
N THR A 162 7.55 9.80 -12.21
CA THR A 162 8.58 9.11 -13.00
C THR A 162 9.20 7.95 -12.23
N ALA A 163 9.64 8.18 -10.98
CA ALA A 163 10.29 7.16 -10.18
C ALA A 163 9.36 5.96 -9.88
N LEU A 164 8.08 6.21 -9.57
CA LEU A 164 7.10 5.14 -9.36
C LEU A 164 6.81 4.39 -10.66
N ALA A 165 6.62 5.09 -11.78
CA ALA A 165 6.40 4.44 -13.07
C ALA A 165 7.57 3.52 -13.45
N GLU A 166 8.81 4.00 -13.32
CA GLU A 166 10.02 3.20 -13.58
C GLU A 166 10.11 1.97 -12.66
N SER A 167 9.68 2.10 -11.40
CA SER A 167 9.75 0.99 -10.43
C SER A 167 8.80 -0.16 -10.73
N VAL A 168 7.84 0.02 -11.63
CA VAL A 168 6.83 -0.98 -11.99
C VAL A 168 6.80 -1.32 -13.47
N ASP A 169 7.59 -0.65 -14.31
CA ASP A 169 7.52 -0.75 -15.77
C ASP A 169 7.59 -2.20 -16.28
N GLU A 170 8.50 -2.99 -15.74
CA GLU A 170 8.64 -4.41 -16.09
C GLU A 170 7.37 -5.21 -15.77
N ALA A 171 6.69 -4.89 -14.67
CA ALA A 171 5.46 -5.57 -14.26
C ALA A 171 4.28 -5.30 -15.21
N LEU A 172 4.31 -4.18 -15.93
CA LEU A 172 3.23 -3.78 -16.85
C LEU A 172 3.32 -4.46 -18.22
N ASN A 173 4.42 -5.17 -18.52
CA ASN A 173 4.63 -5.87 -19.79
C ASN A 173 3.97 -7.26 -19.84
N THR A 174 3.32 -7.68 -18.78
CA THR A 174 2.53 -8.93 -18.70
C THR A 174 1.09 -8.60 -18.31
N PRO A 175 0.09 -9.44 -18.59
CA PRO A 175 -1.29 -9.19 -18.16
C PRO A 175 -1.36 -9.01 -16.63
N TRP A 176 -1.87 -7.88 -16.19
CA TRP A 176 -1.96 -7.53 -14.78
C TRP A 176 -3.34 -6.95 -14.41
N ILE A 177 -3.62 -6.90 -13.13
CA ILE A 177 -4.87 -6.41 -12.56
C ILE A 177 -4.56 -5.22 -11.65
N LEU A 178 -5.31 -4.14 -11.83
CA LEU A 178 -5.25 -2.96 -10.99
C LEU A 178 -6.32 -3.04 -9.90
N ASP A 179 -5.89 -3.10 -8.64
CA ASP A 179 -6.77 -2.94 -7.50
C ASP A 179 -6.77 -1.48 -7.02
N CYS A 180 -7.95 -0.89 -6.99
CA CYS A 180 -8.17 0.42 -6.40
C CYS A 180 -8.81 0.26 -5.03
N ASP A 181 -8.20 0.85 -4.02
CA ASP A 181 -8.73 0.83 -2.66
C ASP A 181 -8.37 2.09 -1.88
N THR A 182 -9.04 2.28 -0.78
CA THR A 182 -8.79 3.40 0.13
C THR A 182 -8.57 2.93 1.54
N THR A 183 -7.51 3.45 2.15
CA THR A 183 -7.22 3.16 3.55
C THR A 183 -7.24 4.43 4.39
N VAL A 184 -7.73 4.29 5.62
CA VAL A 184 -7.82 5.41 6.57
C VAL A 184 -6.56 5.48 7.40
N LYS A 185 -5.94 6.67 7.48
CA LYS A 185 -4.80 6.98 8.34
C LYS A 185 -5.28 7.86 9.51
N PRO A 186 -5.49 7.31 10.72
CA PRO A 186 -5.89 8.09 11.88
C PRO A 186 -4.84 9.13 12.26
N LEU A 187 -5.27 10.33 12.62
CA LEU A 187 -4.41 11.44 13.01
C LEU A 187 -4.63 11.84 14.46
N TYR A 188 -3.56 12.25 15.14
CA TYR A 188 -3.57 12.59 16.56
C TYR A 188 -3.24 14.06 16.82
N GLY A 189 -3.16 14.88 15.78
CA GLY A 189 -2.86 16.31 15.83
C GLY A 189 -3.72 17.11 14.86
N HIS A 190 -3.37 18.39 14.68
CA HIS A 190 -4.06 19.33 13.81
C HIS A 190 -3.37 19.45 12.45
N GLN A 191 -3.22 18.33 11.76
CA GLN A 191 -2.61 18.30 10.43
C GLN A 191 -3.54 18.92 9.38
N ALA A 192 -2.96 19.50 8.33
CA ALA A 192 -3.73 19.98 7.18
C ALA A 192 -4.50 18.80 6.56
N GLY A 193 -5.77 19.00 6.22
CA GLY A 193 -6.63 17.97 5.66
C GLY A 193 -7.14 16.92 6.67
N ALA A 194 -6.82 17.06 7.97
CA ALA A 194 -7.37 16.21 9.02
C ALA A 194 -8.87 16.47 9.22
N GLU A 195 -9.70 15.50 8.86
CA GLU A 195 -11.16 15.60 8.97
C GLU A 195 -11.75 14.36 9.61
N VAL A 196 -12.83 14.55 10.37
CA VAL A 196 -13.63 13.44 10.90
C VAL A 196 -14.46 12.86 9.77
N SER A 197 -14.23 11.59 9.45
CA SER A 197 -14.95 10.84 8.42
C SER A 197 -15.17 9.41 8.87
N TYR A 198 -15.59 8.54 7.95
CA TYR A 198 -15.72 7.12 8.24
C TYR A 198 -14.36 6.53 8.66
N ASN A 199 -14.31 6.04 9.91
CA ASN A 199 -13.13 5.38 10.46
C ASN A 199 -13.64 4.25 11.39
N PRO A 200 -13.69 3.01 10.89
CA PRO A 200 -14.25 1.89 11.66
C PRO A 200 -13.42 1.52 12.90
N GLN A 201 -12.10 1.73 12.84
CA GLN A 201 -11.20 1.40 13.95
C GLN A 201 -11.23 2.44 15.07
N LYS A 202 -11.41 3.73 14.72
CA LYS A 202 -11.42 4.85 15.68
C LYS A 202 -12.48 5.87 15.28
N PRO A 203 -13.78 5.58 15.54
CA PRO A 203 -14.89 6.48 15.22
C PRO A 203 -14.70 7.87 15.84
N GLY A 204 -15.00 8.93 15.08
CA GLY A 204 -14.87 10.33 15.52
C GLY A 204 -13.44 10.88 15.51
N ARG A 205 -12.42 10.08 15.18
CA ARG A 205 -11.04 10.54 15.06
C ARG A 205 -10.80 11.18 13.69
N PRO A 206 -10.20 12.39 13.63
CA PRO A 206 -9.73 12.94 12.36
C PRO A 206 -8.74 12.01 11.66
N SER A 207 -8.79 12.00 10.34
CA SER A 207 -7.95 11.12 9.53
C SER A 207 -7.58 11.77 8.20
N HIS A 208 -6.56 11.22 7.56
CA HIS A 208 -6.36 11.29 6.11
C HIS A 208 -6.91 10.02 5.47
N VAL A 209 -7.17 10.10 4.18
CA VAL A 209 -7.49 8.95 3.33
C VAL A 209 -6.30 8.74 2.38
N VAL A 210 -5.87 7.49 2.23
CA VAL A 210 -4.85 7.10 1.27
C VAL A 210 -5.53 6.31 0.16
N HIS A 211 -5.63 6.87 -1.03
CA HIS A 211 -6.05 6.17 -2.24
C HIS A 211 -4.86 5.40 -2.79
N THR A 212 -5.04 4.13 -3.08
CA THR A 212 -3.97 3.25 -3.53
C THR A 212 -4.34 2.59 -4.84
N TYR A 213 -3.36 2.52 -5.73
CA TYR A 213 -3.42 1.87 -7.03
C TYR A 213 -2.40 0.73 -7.01
N TRP A 214 -2.90 -0.52 -6.90
CA TRP A 214 -2.11 -1.70 -6.58
C TRP A 214 -2.07 -2.68 -7.75
N ILE A 215 -0.86 -3.10 -8.14
CA ILE A 215 -0.65 -4.16 -9.14
C ILE A 215 -0.75 -5.50 -8.41
N SER A 216 -1.93 -6.10 -8.47
CA SER A 216 -2.31 -7.27 -7.68
C SER A 216 -1.41 -8.48 -7.94
N THR A 217 -1.17 -8.81 -9.22
CA THR A 217 -0.39 -9.97 -9.63
C THR A 217 1.05 -9.96 -9.14
N MET A 218 1.62 -8.76 -8.97
CA MET A 218 3.02 -8.54 -8.59
C MET A 218 3.17 -7.93 -7.20
N ARG A 219 2.08 -7.67 -6.46
CA ARG A 219 2.12 -7.00 -5.16
C ARG A 219 3.01 -5.74 -5.17
N LEU A 220 2.80 -4.87 -6.15
CA LEU A 220 3.52 -3.61 -6.32
C LEU A 220 2.54 -2.44 -6.23
N VAL A 221 3.01 -1.29 -5.84
CA VAL A 221 2.23 -0.06 -5.78
C VAL A 221 2.48 0.74 -7.06
N LEU A 222 1.47 0.86 -7.91
CA LEU A 222 1.54 1.73 -9.08
C LEU A 222 1.58 3.20 -8.65
N ASP A 223 0.73 3.59 -7.69
CA ASP A 223 0.72 4.92 -7.08
C ASP A 223 -0.07 4.95 -5.76
N ALA A 224 0.13 6.00 -4.98
CA ALA A 224 -0.61 6.28 -3.75
C ALA A 224 -0.84 7.78 -3.58
N GLU A 225 -2.06 8.18 -3.20
CA GLU A 225 -2.41 9.58 -2.93
C GLU A 225 -2.90 9.74 -1.49
N VAL A 226 -2.26 10.62 -0.71
CA VAL A 226 -2.78 11.04 0.58
C VAL A 226 -3.66 12.27 0.39
N GLN A 227 -4.91 12.17 0.82
CA GLN A 227 -5.90 13.23 0.69
C GLN A 227 -6.58 13.53 2.03
N HIS A 228 -7.37 14.62 2.07
CA HIS A 228 -8.13 14.98 3.27
C HIS A 228 -9.12 13.89 3.67
N GLY A 229 -9.50 13.85 4.95
CA GLY A 229 -10.25 12.74 5.52
C GLY A 229 -11.62 12.44 4.89
N LYS A 230 -12.25 13.41 4.24
CA LYS A 230 -13.54 13.24 3.53
C LYS A 230 -13.42 12.99 2.03
N ALA A 231 -12.20 12.75 1.53
CA ALA A 231 -11.98 12.50 0.11
C ALA A 231 -12.48 11.10 -0.28
N HIS A 232 -13.71 11.02 -0.76
CA HIS A 232 -14.29 9.78 -1.28
C HIS A 232 -13.60 9.30 -2.56
N ALA A 233 -13.33 7.99 -2.66
CA ALA A 233 -12.64 7.37 -3.79
C ALA A 233 -13.29 7.70 -5.15
N ALA A 234 -14.61 7.60 -5.27
CA ALA A 234 -15.33 7.88 -6.50
C ALA A 234 -15.17 9.32 -7.02
N LYS A 235 -14.95 10.30 -6.13
CA LYS A 235 -14.82 11.71 -6.53
C LYS A 235 -13.36 12.15 -6.60
N HIS A 236 -12.54 11.71 -5.67
CA HIS A 236 -11.19 12.21 -5.47
C HIS A 236 -10.11 11.24 -5.99
N GLY A 237 -10.36 9.92 -5.98
CA GLY A 237 -9.46 8.92 -6.55
C GLY A 237 -9.64 8.74 -8.07
N LEU A 238 -10.88 8.87 -8.59
CA LEU A 238 -11.16 8.69 -10.03
C LEU A 238 -10.30 9.57 -10.96
N PRO A 239 -10.08 10.88 -10.70
CA PRO A 239 -9.24 11.69 -11.59
C PRO A 239 -7.79 11.17 -11.70
N ARG A 240 -7.24 10.63 -10.61
CA ARG A 240 -5.89 10.03 -10.65
C ARG A 240 -5.90 8.70 -11.37
N LEU A 241 -6.89 7.84 -11.11
CA LEU A 241 -7.07 6.58 -11.82
C LEU A 241 -7.13 6.81 -13.34
N CYS A 242 -7.94 7.76 -13.80
CA CYS A 242 -8.03 8.09 -15.22
C CYS A 242 -6.68 8.58 -15.78
N ARG A 243 -5.96 9.44 -15.06
CA ARG A 243 -4.62 9.89 -15.48
C ARG A 243 -3.63 8.74 -15.59
N LEU A 244 -3.62 7.83 -14.63
CA LEU A 244 -2.75 6.64 -14.66
C LEU A 244 -3.07 5.78 -15.89
N LEU A 245 -4.34 5.44 -16.11
CA LEU A 245 -4.77 4.65 -17.26
C LEU A 245 -4.47 5.32 -18.61
N MET A 246 -4.66 6.62 -18.71
CA MET A 246 -4.36 7.38 -19.95
C MET A 246 -2.86 7.56 -20.18
N GLY A 247 -2.05 7.53 -19.13
CA GLY A 247 -0.59 7.62 -19.22
C GLY A 247 0.07 6.32 -19.68
N LEU A 248 -0.63 5.18 -19.59
CA LEU A 248 -0.14 3.89 -20.04
C LEU A 248 -0.44 3.69 -21.54
N SER A 249 0.51 3.07 -22.24
CA SER A 249 0.26 2.59 -23.60
C SER A 249 -0.81 1.49 -23.60
N SER A 250 -1.44 1.23 -24.73
CA SER A 250 -2.57 0.29 -24.82
C SER A 250 -2.21 -1.14 -24.39
N ASP A 251 -0.99 -1.54 -24.62
CA ASP A 251 -0.42 -2.85 -24.28
C ASP A 251 0.00 -2.96 -22.80
N GLN A 252 0.25 -1.84 -22.16
CA GLN A 252 0.57 -1.77 -20.72
C GLN A 252 -0.65 -1.55 -19.83
N ARG A 253 -1.85 -1.36 -20.40
CA ARG A 253 -3.05 -1.18 -19.58
C ARG A 253 -3.42 -2.44 -18.81
N PRO A 254 -4.00 -2.31 -17.59
CA PRO A 254 -4.45 -3.48 -16.85
C PRO A 254 -5.54 -4.23 -17.60
N ALA A 255 -5.50 -5.55 -17.58
CA ALA A 255 -6.56 -6.39 -18.11
C ALA A 255 -7.90 -6.14 -17.39
N LEU A 256 -7.84 -5.76 -16.11
CA LEU A 256 -9.01 -5.50 -15.29
C LEU A 256 -8.69 -4.47 -14.21
N VAL A 257 -9.62 -3.56 -13.95
CA VAL A 257 -9.64 -2.68 -12.78
C VAL A 257 -10.62 -3.23 -11.76
N ARG A 258 -10.19 -3.51 -10.54
CA ARG A 258 -11.06 -3.92 -9.44
C ARG A 258 -11.18 -2.83 -8.39
N GLY A 259 -12.32 -2.75 -7.73
CA GLY A 259 -12.58 -1.79 -6.67
C GLY A 259 -13.69 -2.25 -5.73
N ASP A 260 -13.72 -1.64 -4.56
CA ASP A 260 -14.74 -1.88 -3.55
C ASP A 260 -16.07 -1.18 -3.89
N ILE A 261 -16.96 -1.11 -2.91
CA ILE A 261 -18.28 -0.47 -3.04
C ILE A 261 -18.23 1.04 -3.35
N ALA A 262 -17.10 1.69 -3.14
CA ALA A 262 -16.94 3.10 -3.47
C ALA A 262 -16.84 3.33 -4.98
N PHE A 263 -16.36 2.34 -5.74
CA PHE A 263 -16.21 2.39 -7.19
C PHE A 263 -17.46 1.92 -7.94
N GLY A 264 -18.36 1.18 -7.30
CA GLY A 264 -19.59 0.63 -7.89
C GLY A 264 -20.69 1.69 -8.10
N ASN A 265 -20.41 2.80 -8.77
CA ASN A 265 -21.34 3.88 -9.08
C ASN A 265 -21.29 4.26 -10.56
N ASP A 266 -22.39 4.87 -11.07
CA ASP A 266 -22.55 5.15 -12.49
C ASP A 266 -21.43 6.01 -13.09
N GLY A 267 -20.96 7.03 -12.38
CA GLY A 267 -19.92 7.91 -12.87
C GLY A 267 -18.59 7.18 -13.10
N VAL A 268 -18.15 6.37 -12.13
CA VAL A 268 -16.91 5.58 -12.28
C VAL A 268 -17.04 4.55 -13.40
N MET A 269 -18.15 3.82 -13.44
CA MET A 269 -18.37 2.79 -14.47
C MET A 269 -18.40 3.41 -15.87
N THR A 270 -19.07 4.56 -16.05
CA THR A 270 -19.12 5.27 -17.33
C THR A 270 -17.73 5.73 -17.77
N GLU A 271 -16.90 6.22 -16.86
CA GLU A 271 -15.52 6.59 -17.19
C GLU A 271 -14.68 5.38 -17.61
N MET A 272 -14.78 4.25 -16.90
CA MET A 272 -14.08 3.02 -17.31
C MET A 272 -14.53 2.55 -18.68
N GLU A 273 -15.83 2.60 -18.95
CA GLU A 273 -16.44 2.25 -20.23
C GLU A 273 -15.99 3.20 -21.35
N SER A 274 -15.85 4.51 -21.08
CA SER A 274 -15.36 5.48 -22.05
C SER A 274 -13.89 5.26 -22.43
N LEU A 275 -13.10 4.74 -21.48
CA LEU A 275 -11.71 4.35 -21.69
C LEU A 275 -11.54 2.95 -22.30
N ALA A 276 -12.64 2.25 -22.60
CA ALA A 276 -12.66 0.83 -22.99
C ALA A 276 -11.89 -0.07 -21.99
N GLN A 277 -11.93 0.28 -20.70
CA GLN A 277 -11.19 -0.39 -19.63
C GLN A 277 -12.08 -1.38 -18.89
N GLY A 278 -11.71 -2.68 -18.90
CA GLY A 278 -12.37 -3.73 -18.14
C GLY A 278 -12.43 -3.43 -16.64
N TYR A 279 -13.57 -3.63 -16.00
CA TYR A 279 -13.72 -3.41 -14.56
C TYR A 279 -14.54 -4.49 -13.87
N LEU A 280 -14.33 -4.64 -12.57
CA LEU A 280 -15.09 -5.48 -11.64
C LEU A 280 -15.22 -4.75 -10.30
N PHE A 281 -16.42 -4.21 -10.00
CA PHE A 281 -16.69 -3.44 -8.80
C PHE A 281 -17.77 -4.08 -7.93
N THR A 282 -17.63 -3.92 -6.62
CA THR A 282 -18.67 -4.35 -5.68
C THR A 282 -19.77 -3.29 -5.61
N LEU A 283 -21.04 -3.71 -5.63
CA LEU A 283 -22.17 -2.81 -5.46
C LEU A 283 -22.57 -2.68 -3.99
N ARG A 284 -22.86 -1.43 -3.58
CA ARG A 284 -23.48 -1.17 -2.29
C ARG A 284 -24.87 -1.82 -2.25
N GLN A 285 -25.22 -2.51 -1.20
CA GLN A 285 -26.52 -3.15 -1.01
C GLN A 285 -27.65 -2.15 -0.73
N THR A 286 -27.95 -1.33 -1.73
CA THR A 286 -29.11 -0.43 -1.72
C THR A 286 -30.42 -1.23 -1.82
N SER A 287 -31.58 -0.57 -1.62
CA SER A 287 -32.89 -1.22 -1.78
C SER A 287 -33.08 -1.85 -3.17
N GLY A 288 -32.52 -1.26 -4.23
CA GLY A 288 -32.55 -1.82 -5.58
C GLY A 288 -31.73 -3.10 -5.70
N VAL A 289 -30.53 -3.12 -5.12
CA VAL A 289 -29.64 -4.31 -5.09
C VAL A 289 -30.25 -5.41 -4.24
N LYS A 290 -30.84 -5.07 -3.08
CA LYS A 290 -31.53 -6.04 -2.21
C LYS A 290 -32.70 -6.72 -2.95
N ARG A 291 -33.54 -5.94 -3.66
CA ARG A 291 -34.62 -6.49 -4.51
C ARG A 291 -34.09 -7.37 -5.63
N LEU A 292 -32.90 -7.08 -6.18
CA LEU A 292 -32.26 -8.00 -7.13
C LEU A 292 -31.95 -9.33 -6.46
N ILE A 293 -31.28 -9.32 -5.29
CA ILE A 293 -30.91 -10.54 -4.55
C ILE A 293 -32.17 -11.37 -4.27
N GLU A 294 -33.25 -10.75 -3.77
CA GLU A 294 -34.54 -11.42 -3.51
C GLU A 294 -35.12 -12.09 -4.76
N ARG A 295 -35.08 -11.42 -5.91
CA ARG A 295 -35.54 -11.99 -7.19
C ARG A 295 -34.68 -13.18 -7.67
N GLN A 296 -33.37 -13.15 -7.40
CA GLN A 296 -32.47 -14.23 -7.79
C GLN A 296 -32.56 -15.43 -6.82
N TRP A 297 -33.10 -15.25 -5.62
CA TRP A 297 -33.12 -16.28 -4.56
C TRP A 297 -33.76 -17.58 -5.00
N SER A 298 -34.90 -17.52 -5.67
CA SER A 298 -35.67 -18.69 -6.13
C SER A 298 -35.13 -19.35 -7.39
N ARG A 299 -34.11 -18.81 -8.03
CA ARG A 299 -33.50 -19.41 -9.22
C ARG A 299 -32.85 -20.76 -8.88
N ARG A 300 -32.87 -21.66 -9.83
CA ARG A 300 -32.29 -23.01 -9.74
C ARG A 300 -30.95 -23.15 -10.46
N ASP A 301 -30.56 -22.15 -11.26
CA ASP A 301 -29.38 -22.12 -12.13
C ASP A 301 -28.16 -21.45 -11.48
N TRP A 302 -28.08 -21.46 -10.16
CA TRP A 302 -26.90 -21.06 -9.43
C TRP A 302 -25.73 -21.99 -9.76
N GLN A 303 -24.66 -21.42 -10.32
CA GLN A 303 -23.45 -22.16 -10.66
C GLN A 303 -22.48 -22.14 -9.47
N PRO A 304 -21.96 -23.30 -9.04
CA PRO A 304 -20.91 -23.34 -8.02
C PRO A 304 -19.64 -22.67 -8.59
N VAL A 305 -19.10 -21.74 -7.82
CA VAL A 305 -17.82 -21.09 -8.09
C VAL A 305 -16.93 -21.30 -6.87
N SER A 306 -15.73 -21.71 -6.99
CA SER A 306 -14.83 -22.20 -5.95
C SER A 306 -15.09 -21.70 -4.48
N GLN A 307 -14.57 -22.43 -3.48
CA GLN A 307 -14.60 -22.08 -2.03
C GLN A 307 -16.01 -21.91 -1.42
N GLY A 308 -16.98 -22.67 -1.90
CA GLY A 308 -18.35 -22.68 -1.34
C GLY A 308 -19.21 -21.49 -1.74
N PHE A 309 -18.77 -20.69 -2.70
CA PHE A 309 -19.62 -19.69 -3.34
C PHE A 309 -20.43 -20.32 -4.47
N ALA A 310 -21.61 -19.75 -4.72
CA ALA A 310 -22.39 -19.94 -5.93
C ALA A 310 -22.69 -18.58 -6.55
N ALA A 311 -22.76 -18.54 -7.87
CA ALA A 311 -22.97 -17.34 -8.66
C ALA A 311 -24.16 -17.45 -9.59
N VAL A 312 -24.81 -16.33 -9.87
CA VAL A 312 -25.81 -16.20 -10.91
C VAL A 312 -25.65 -14.85 -11.59
N GLU A 313 -25.82 -14.85 -12.90
CA GLU A 313 -25.78 -13.65 -13.72
C GLU A 313 -27.15 -12.98 -13.81
N ALA A 314 -27.15 -11.65 -13.84
CA ALA A 314 -28.33 -10.85 -14.06
C ALA A 314 -27.98 -9.52 -14.74
N THR A 315 -29.00 -8.80 -15.16
CA THR A 315 -28.89 -7.42 -15.62
C THR A 315 -29.55 -6.50 -14.60
N LEU A 316 -28.90 -5.39 -14.28
CA LEU A 316 -29.40 -4.41 -13.32
C LEU A 316 -29.28 -3.00 -13.88
N GLN A 317 -30.33 -2.21 -13.68
CA GLN A 317 -30.30 -0.77 -13.82
C GLN A 317 -30.88 -0.16 -12.54
N LEU A 318 -30.06 0.57 -11.80
CA LEU A 318 -30.50 1.31 -10.63
C LEU A 318 -30.99 2.71 -11.03
N ALA A 319 -31.83 3.31 -10.19
CA ALA A 319 -32.18 4.72 -10.35
C ALA A 319 -30.91 5.57 -10.34
N GLY A 320 -30.77 6.45 -11.32
CA GLY A 320 -29.55 7.27 -11.50
C GLY A 320 -28.44 6.61 -12.34
N TRP A 321 -28.62 5.37 -12.79
CA TRP A 321 -27.70 4.77 -13.75
C TRP A 321 -28.09 5.14 -15.19
N SER A 322 -27.10 5.51 -15.97
CA SER A 322 -27.26 5.89 -17.39
C SER A 322 -27.73 4.73 -18.25
N ARG A 323 -27.41 3.48 -17.87
CA ARG A 323 -27.80 2.26 -18.60
C ARG A 323 -27.85 1.04 -17.69
N ALA A 324 -28.48 -0.02 -18.21
CA ALA A 324 -28.41 -1.34 -17.60
C ALA A 324 -27.01 -1.95 -17.77
N ARG A 325 -26.53 -2.65 -16.74
CA ARG A 325 -25.22 -3.32 -16.74
C ARG A 325 -25.32 -4.77 -16.29
N ARG A 326 -24.38 -5.57 -16.75
CA ARG A 326 -24.16 -6.94 -16.30
C ARG A 326 -23.77 -6.94 -14.82
N VAL A 327 -24.45 -7.76 -14.03
CA VAL A 327 -24.11 -7.98 -12.63
C VAL A 327 -24.05 -9.47 -12.34
N VAL A 328 -23.19 -9.83 -11.38
CA VAL A 328 -23.05 -11.18 -10.87
C VAL A 328 -23.39 -11.16 -9.39
N VAL A 329 -24.39 -11.95 -9.01
CA VAL A 329 -24.76 -12.15 -7.62
C VAL A 329 -24.01 -13.38 -7.11
N LEU A 330 -23.15 -13.19 -6.14
CA LEU A 330 -22.47 -14.24 -5.40
C LEU A 330 -23.23 -14.52 -4.11
N ARG A 331 -23.30 -15.80 -3.72
CA ARG A 331 -23.80 -16.20 -2.40
C ARG A 331 -22.89 -17.25 -1.78
N ARG A 332 -22.77 -17.20 -0.47
CA ARG A 332 -22.08 -18.23 0.34
C ARG A 332 -22.89 -18.50 1.59
N ARG A 333 -22.96 -19.76 2.01
CA ARG A 333 -23.61 -20.13 3.27
C ARG A 333 -22.75 -19.68 4.44
N VAL A 334 -23.35 -18.92 5.35
CA VAL A 334 -22.69 -18.50 6.60
C VAL A 334 -22.59 -19.71 7.53
N ARG A 335 -21.42 -19.95 8.12
CA ARG A 335 -21.24 -21.00 9.13
C ARG A 335 -21.96 -20.60 10.41
N GLY A 336 -22.57 -21.58 11.10
CA GLY A 336 -23.37 -21.34 12.29
C GLY A 336 -22.64 -20.70 13.47
N ASP A 337 -21.33 -20.94 13.57
CA ASP A 337 -20.42 -20.32 14.56
C ASP A 337 -20.20 -18.82 14.33
N LEU A 338 -20.27 -18.35 13.08
CA LEU A 338 -20.14 -16.92 12.72
C LEU A 338 -21.47 -16.13 12.95
N ILE A 339 -22.60 -16.80 13.08
CA ILE A 339 -23.90 -16.13 13.29
C ILE A 339 -23.97 -15.43 14.65
N ALA A 340 -23.28 -15.94 15.66
CA ALA A 340 -23.22 -15.33 16.98
C ALA A 340 -22.33 -14.07 17.01
N GLU A 341 -21.18 -14.09 16.31
CA GLU A 341 -20.24 -12.96 16.22
C GLU A 341 -20.80 -11.80 15.40
N VAL A 342 -21.57 -12.08 14.34
CA VAL A 342 -22.18 -11.05 13.48
C VAL A 342 -23.19 -10.17 14.25
N LYS A 343 -23.80 -10.67 15.34
CA LYS A 343 -24.68 -9.83 16.18
C LYS A 343 -23.92 -8.75 16.94
N ASP A 344 -22.66 -8.99 17.30
CA ASP A 344 -21.82 -8.01 18.01
C ASP A 344 -21.05 -7.08 17.04
N ASP A 345 -20.66 -7.58 15.85
CA ASP A 345 -19.93 -6.80 14.85
C ASP A 345 -20.83 -5.88 13.98
N ALA A 346 -22.14 -6.11 13.94
CA ALA A 346 -23.09 -5.18 13.31
C ALA A 346 -23.04 -3.78 13.94
N LEU A 347 -22.55 -3.68 15.19
CA LEU A 347 -22.26 -2.43 15.90
C LEU A 347 -20.90 -1.81 15.50
N LYS A 348 -20.02 -2.52 14.81
CA LYS A 348 -18.64 -2.07 14.45
C LYS A 348 -18.44 -1.62 13.01
N GLY A 349 -19.49 -1.52 12.21
CA GLY A 349 -19.46 -0.81 10.92
C GLY A 349 -18.96 -1.59 9.70
N GLN A 350 -18.71 -2.90 9.79
CA GLN A 350 -18.65 -3.76 8.62
C GLN A 350 -20.06 -4.22 8.26
N GLN A 351 -20.62 -3.68 7.16
CA GLN A 351 -21.95 -4.06 6.69
C GLN A 351 -21.94 -5.43 6.01
N THR A 352 -21.78 -6.49 6.76
CA THR A 352 -22.33 -7.77 6.36
C THR A 352 -23.83 -7.71 6.67
N LEU A 353 -24.63 -7.34 5.68
CA LEU A 353 -26.08 -7.21 5.88
C LEU A 353 -26.71 -8.59 5.92
N LEU A 354 -26.97 -9.07 7.13
CA LEU A 354 -27.96 -10.11 7.37
C LEU A 354 -29.35 -9.50 7.08
N PHE A 355 -30.05 -10.06 6.10
CA PHE A 355 -31.42 -9.69 5.81
C PHE A 355 -32.32 -10.14 6.97
N ALA A 356 -32.74 -9.20 7.81
CA ALA A 356 -33.43 -9.49 9.07
C ALA A 356 -34.92 -9.87 8.93
N GLU A 357 -35.55 -9.77 7.72
CA GLU A 357 -37.01 -9.85 7.64
C GLU A 357 -37.63 -10.73 6.55
N ALA A 358 -36.85 -11.41 5.70
CA ALA A 358 -37.44 -12.27 4.69
C ALA A 358 -36.94 -13.71 4.84
N LYS A 359 -37.80 -14.60 5.26
CA LYS A 359 -37.64 -16.07 5.33
C LYS A 359 -36.35 -16.55 5.99
N ASP A 360 -36.44 -17.37 7.01
CA ASP A 360 -35.32 -17.85 7.85
C ASP A 360 -34.13 -18.42 7.06
N ASP A 361 -34.36 -18.95 5.86
CA ASP A 361 -33.30 -19.45 4.97
C ASP A 361 -32.40 -18.37 4.34
N LEU A 362 -32.89 -17.13 4.12
CA LEU A 362 -32.09 -16.03 3.58
C LEU A 362 -31.06 -15.52 4.59
N LYS A 363 -31.33 -15.64 5.88
CA LYS A 363 -30.43 -15.24 6.98
C LYS A 363 -29.17 -16.11 7.08
N LEU A 364 -29.18 -17.26 6.43
CA LEU A 364 -28.06 -18.22 6.43
C LEU A 364 -27.07 -17.98 5.27
N TRP A 365 -27.30 -16.95 4.46
CA TRP A 365 -26.51 -16.69 3.26
C TRP A 365 -25.95 -15.27 3.24
N GLU A 366 -24.68 -15.18 2.99
CA GLU A 366 -24.00 -13.93 2.64
C GLU A 366 -24.14 -13.70 1.13
N HIS A 367 -24.48 -12.47 0.74
CA HIS A 367 -24.60 -12.10 -0.66
C HIS A 367 -23.70 -10.92 -1.00
N THR A 368 -23.04 -11.01 -2.16
CA THR A 368 -22.29 -9.90 -2.76
C THR A 368 -22.77 -9.73 -4.18
N VAL A 369 -22.94 -8.49 -4.62
CA VAL A 369 -23.29 -8.19 -6.01
C VAL A 369 -22.13 -7.43 -6.64
N LEU A 370 -21.61 -7.98 -7.72
CA LEU A 370 -20.54 -7.42 -8.52
C LEU A 370 -21.11 -6.87 -9.80
N VAL A 371 -20.57 -5.75 -10.28
CA VAL A 371 -20.89 -5.16 -11.58
C VAL A 371 -19.67 -5.18 -12.47
N THR A 372 -19.87 -5.53 -13.74
CA THR A 372 -18.80 -5.60 -14.74
C THR A 372 -19.38 -5.36 -16.14
N HIS A 373 -18.51 -5.03 -17.08
CA HIS A 373 -18.86 -5.04 -18.52
C HIS A 373 -17.99 -6.03 -19.32
N THR A 374 -17.16 -6.82 -18.59
CA THR A 374 -16.36 -7.89 -19.22
C THR A 374 -17.22 -9.14 -19.45
N ASP A 375 -16.79 -10.02 -20.33
CA ASP A 375 -17.44 -11.29 -20.69
C ASP A 375 -16.91 -12.50 -19.91
N HIS A 376 -16.11 -12.27 -18.85
CA HIS A 376 -15.58 -13.34 -18.01
C HIS A 376 -16.68 -14.30 -17.52
N THR A 377 -16.34 -15.59 -17.40
CA THR A 377 -17.23 -16.61 -16.84
C THR A 377 -17.54 -16.33 -15.36
N LEU A 378 -18.63 -16.89 -14.84
CA LEU A 378 -19.00 -16.73 -13.43
C LEU A 378 -17.94 -17.28 -12.49
N GLU A 379 -17.27 -18.37 -12.87
CA GLU A 379 -16.16 -18.96 -12.12
C GLU A 379 -14.96 -17.99 -12.05
N ALA A 380 -14.56 -17.42 -13.19
CA ALA A 380 -13.48 -16.43 -13.25
C ALA A 380 -13.80 -15.18 -12.40
N ILE A 381 -15.03 -14.65 -12.50
CA ILE A 381 -15.47 -13.51 -11.70
C ILE A 381 -15.44 -13.85 -10.20
N GLY A 382 -15.90 -15.04 -9.82
CA GLY A 382 -15.84 -15.50 -8.44
C GLY A 382 -14.41 -15.59 -7.92
N GLN A 383 -13.46 -16.05 -8.73
CA GLN A 383 -12.04 -16.10 -8.35
C GLN A 383 -11.45 -14.68 -8.27
N LEU A 384 -11.64 -13.86 -9.29
CA LEU A 384 -11.16 -12.46 -9.34
C LEU A 384 -11.64 -11.64 -8.13
N TYR A 385 -12.88 -11.85 -7.69
CA TYR A 385 -13.40 -11.18 -6.50
C TYR A 385 -12.65 -11.58 -5.23
N ARG A 386 -12.34 -12.86 -5.05
CA ARG A 386 -11.63 -13.37 -3.87
C ARG A 386 -10.18 -12.95 -3.82
N ASP A 387 -9.50 -12.97 -4.96
CA ASP A 387 -8.08 -12.62 -5.06
C ASP A 387 -7.82 -11.16 -4.66
N ARG A 388 -8.85 -10.33 -4.61
CA ARG A 388 -8.76 -8.97 -4.10
C ARG A 388 -8.38 -8.89 -2.61
N ALA A 389 -8.63 -9.94 -1.83
CA ALA A 389 -8.23 -9.99 -0.42
C ALA A 389 -6.72 -9.85 -0.20
N ASP A 390 -5.89 -10.23 -1.19
CA ASP A 390 -4.44 -10.05 -1.09
C ASP A 390 -4.01 -8.57 -1.10
N CYS A 391 -4.78 -7.70 -1.75
CA CYS A 391 -4.57 -6.26 -1.70
C CYS A 391 -4.72 -5.70 -0.27
N GLU A 392 -5.70 -6.20 0.50
CA GLU A 392 -5.92 -5.80 1.89
C GLU A 392 -4.73 -6.20 2.78
N ASN A 393 -4.16 -7.40 2.56
CA ASN A 393 -2.95 -7.86 3.25
C ASN A 393 -1.74 -6.97 2.88
N GLY A 394 -1.59 -6.57 1.62
CA GLY A 394 -0.55 -5.64 1.17
C GLY A 394 -0.66 -4.28 1.86
N PHE A 395 -1.86 -3.76 2.06
CA PHE A 395 -2.05 -2.49 2.78
C PHE A 395 -1.74 -2.60 4.26
N ASP A 396 -2.07 -3.72 4.88
CA ASP A 396 -1.73 -3.96 6.28
C ASP A 396 -0.21 -4.01 6.46
N GLU A 397 0.49 -4.69 5.57
CA GLU A 397 1.95 -4.72 5.50
C GLU A 397 2.55 -3.31 5.36
N LEU A 398 2.11 -2.53 4.35
CA LEU A 398 2.59 -1.17 4.11
C LEU A 398 2.37 -0.24 5.30
N LYS A 399 1.23 -0.37 6.00
CA LYS A 399 0.91 0.45 7.18
C LYS A 399 1.76 0.10 8.38
N ASN A 400 1.91 -1.18 8.67
CA ASN A 400 2.44 -1.66 9.94
C ASN A 400 3.94 -1.93 9.89
N GLN A 401 4.49 -2.24 8.71
CA GLN A 401 5.89 -2.62 8.55
C GLN A 401 6.71 -1.57 7.79
N TRP A 402 6.10 -0.86 6.83
CA TRP A 402 6.80 0.09 5.94
C TRP A 402 6.57 1.56 6.29
N GLY A 403 5.85 1.85 7.35
CA GLY A 403 5.68 3.21 7.85
C GLY A 403 4.60 4.05 7.15
N TRP A 404 3.71 3.48 6.34
CA TRP A 404 2.58 4.22 5.74
C TRP A 404 1.65 4.83 6.79
N GLY A 405 1.50 4.17 7.93
CA GLY A 405 0.79 4.70 9.08
C GLY A 405 1.46 5.91 9.75
N GLY A 406 2.73 6.15 9.44
CA GLY A 406 3.60 7.14 10.05
C GLY A 406 4.01 8.30 9.14
N TYR A 407 5.19 8.86 9.37
CA TYR A 407 5.78 10.01 8.67
C TYR A 407 4.82 11.19 8.51
N THR A 408 3.93 11.38 9.49
CA THR A 408 2.91 12.41 9.46
C THR A 408 3.52 13.77 9.78
N THR A 409 3.28 14.75 8.93
CA THR A 409 3.65 16.16 9.13
C THR A 409 2.41 17.01 9.25
N GLN A 410 2.59 18.32 9.54
CA GLN A 410 1.49 19.29 9.53
C GLN A 410 1.00 19.62 8.11
N ASP A 411 1.71 19.18 7.10
CA ASP A 411 1.48 19.49 5.70
C ASP A 411 0.98 18.26 4.93
N LEU A 412 -0.11 18.39 4.19
CA LEU A 412 -0.72 17.32 3.43
C LEU A 412 0.17 16.84 2.29
N GLU A 413 0.80 17.78 1.55
CA GLU A 413 1.65 17.46 0.40
C GLU A 413 2.90 16.67 0.83
N ARG A 414 3.47 16.99 2.00
CA ARG A 414 4.58 16.20 2.56
C ARG A 414 4.14 14.82 3.02
N CYS A 415 2.92 14.68 3.53
CA CYS A 415 2.36 13.37 3.83
C CYS A 415 2.15 12.54 2.56
N HIS A 416 1.70 13.19 1.48
CA HIS A 416 1.55 12.60 0.16
C HIS A 416 2.90 12.15 -0.41
N LEU A 417 3.90 13.03 -0.41
CA LEU A 417 5.27 12.70 -0.84
C LEU A 417 5.85 11.52 -0.06
N SER A 418 5.64 11.49 1.27
CA SER A 418 6.15 10.41 2.12
C SER A 418 5.49 9.07 1.82
N ALA A 419 4.19 9.03 1.55
CA ALA A 419 3.50 7.79 1.18
C ALA A 419 4.01 7.21 -0.14
N ARG A 420 4.32 8.07 -1.09
CA ARG A 420 4.87 7.67 -2.41
C ARG A 420 6.31 7.19 -2.30
N ALA A 421 7.14 7.81 -1.45
CA ALA A 421 8.49 7.33 -1.19
C ALA A 421 8.48 5.93 -0.54
N VAL A 422 7.58 5.68 0.41
CA VAL A 422 7.38 4.34 0.97
C VAL A 422 7.00 3.34 -0.12
N ALA A 423 6.06 3.71 -1.00
CA ALA A 423 5.64 2.87 -2.12
C ALA A 423 6.81 2.52 -3.07
N LEU A 424 7.62 3.52 -3.43
CA LEU A 424 8.80 3.34 -4.28
C LEU A 424 9.81 2.38 -3.67
N ILE A 425 10.15 2.55 -2.40
CA ILE A 425 11.13 1.72 -1.69
C ILE A 425 10.58 0.29 -1.51
N TYR A 426 9.29 0.16 -1.21
CA TYR A 426 8.59 -1.13 -1.16
C TYR A 426 8.64 -1.87 -2.50
N ASN A 427 8.42 -1.17 -3.62
CA ASN A 427 8.52 -1.75 -4.95
C ASN A 427 9.95 -2.27 -5.22
N GLY A 428 10.97 -1.46 -4.95
CA GLY A 428 12.37 -1.86 -5.10
C GLY A 428 12.70 -3.09 -4.24
N TRP A 429 12.29 -3.11 -2.99
CA TRP A 429 12.47 -4.27 -2.11
C TRP A 429 11.74 -5.52 -2.62
N SER A 430 10.51 -5.36 -3.06
CA SER A 430 9.71 -6.46 -3.61
C SER A 430 10.35 -7.08 -4.86
N TRP A 431 10.95 -6.28 -5.71
CA TRP A 431 11.74 -6.76 -6.86
C TRP A 431 13.01 -7.46 -6.42
N SER A 432 13.79 -6.87 -5.51
CA SER A 432 15.01 -7.48 -4.97
C SER A 432 14.74 -8.87 -4.38
N CYS A 433 13.67 -9.03 -3.60
CA CYS A 433 13.30 -10.34 -3.06
C CYS A 433 12.95 -11.38 -4.14
N ARG A 434 12.40 -10.96 -5.28
CA ARG A 434 12.06 -11.87 -6.39
C ARG A 434 13.27 -12.26 -7.22
N THR A 435 14.17 -11.33 -7.44
CA THR A 435 15.39 -11.59 -8.23
C THR A 435 16.40 -12.42 -7.46
N ALA A 436 16.31 -12.50 -6.13
CA ALA A 436 17.16 -13.33 -5.28
C ALA A 436 16.68 -14.80 -5.18
N GLN A 437 15.54 -15.15 -5.75
CA GLN A 437 15.01 -16.52 -5.83
C GLN A 437 15.41 -17.18 -7.13
#